data_f6cbb8ee4fd061586ef581d9b98b162d
#
_entry.id   f6cbb8ee4fd061586ef581d9b98b162d
#
_cell.length_a   1.000
_cell.length_b   1.000
_cell.length_c   1.000
_cell.angle_alpha   90.00
_cell.angle_beta   90.00
_cell.angle_gamma   90.00
#
_symmetry.space_group_name_H-M   'P 1'
#
loop_
_entity.id
_entity.type
_entity.pdbx_description
1 polymer ?
#
loop_
_entity_poly.entity_id
_entity_poly.type
_entity_poly.pdbx_seq_one_letter_code
_entity_poly.pdbx_strand_id
1 'polypeptide(L)'
;VTSADVTLPDTAMFDQTGAERRMASEIVGDRIVVIDFIFTSCTTICPVTTALMAQADKRLSDVSADDLALVSVSIDPNTDTPARLTEFAARAKADWTFLTGQKRIMDDALVAMDAYSTNPEDHAPMIIIGDASTGNYVRVFGLPDPAMIETRVRHLLEMRSKADGGHSHHH
;
A
#
# COMPACT_ATOMS: atom_id res chain seq x y z
N VAL A 1 -1.04 0.08 16.57
CA VAL A 1 -1.30 -1.06 15.65
C VAL A 1 -2.61 -1.72 16.05
N THR A 2 -3.58 -1.74 15.17
CA THR A 2 -4.89 -2.34 15.41
C THR A 2 -5.28 -3.25 14.27
N SER A 3 -5.91 -4.39 14.60
CA SER A 3 -6.55 -5.24 13.59
C SER A 3 -7.59 -4.44 12.82
N ALA A 4 -7.72 -4.73 11.53
CA ALA A 4 -8.63 -3.97 10.67
C ALA A 4 -9.33 -4.87 9.68
N ASP A 5 -10.62 -4.58 9.47
CA ASP A 5 -11.37 -5.11 8.34
C ASP A 5 -11.11 -4.19 7.15
N VAL A 6 -10.47 -4.73 6.13
CA VAL A 6 -10.11 -3.99 4.92
C VAL A 6 -10.66 -4.73 3.72
N THR A 7 -11.39 -4.00 2.87
CA THR A 7 -11.81 -4.48 1.56
C THR A 7 -10.97 -3.78 0.52
N LEU A 8 -10.16 -4.55 -0.20
CA LEU A 8 -9.35 -4.00 -1.28
C LEU A 8 -10.22 -3.79 -2.53
N PRO A 9 -10.22 -2.57 -3.09
CA PRO A 9 -11.00 -2.29 -4.28
C PRO A 9 -10.41 -2.99 -5.52
N ASP A 10 -11.29 -3.39 -6.43
CA ASP A 10 -10.88 -4.00 -7.71
C ASP A 10 -11.45 -3.24 -8.90
N THR A 11 -11.63 -1.94 -8.74
CA THR A 11 -12.04 -1.05 -9.82
C THR A 11 -10.85 -0.60 -10.65
N ALA A 12 -11.11 -0.13 -11.87
CA ALA A 12 -10.07 0.36 -12.76
C ALA A 12 -9.48 1.68 -12.26
N MET A 13 -8.19 1.68 -11.99
CA MET A 13 -7.41 2.84 -11.59
C MET A 13 -6.27 3.03 -12.58
N PHE A 14 -5.50 4.10 -12.44
CA PHE A 14 -4.33 4.33 -13.28
C PHE A 14 -3.08 4.36 -12.41
N ASP A 15 -2.02 3.68 -12.85
CA ASP A 15 -0.74 3.78 -12.17
C ASP A 15 0.03 5.03 -12.65
N GLN A 16 1.23 5.25 -12.13
CA GLN A 16 2.05 6.41 -12.46
C GLN A 16 2.51 6.42 -13.93
N THR A 17 2.43 5.30 -14.64
CA THR A 17 2.74 5.24 -16.07
C THR A 17 1.53 5.57 -16.94
N GLY A 18 0.35 5.73 -16.34
CA GLY A 18 -0.90 5.93 -17.03
C GLY A 18 -1.59 4.63 -17.45
N ALA A 19 -1.02 3.48 -17.11
CA ALA A 19 -1.63 2.19 -17.41
C ALA A 19 -2.81 1.91 -16.49
N GLU A 20 -3.88 1.33 -17.02
CA GLU A 20 -5.03 0.92 -16.24
C GLU A 20 -4.68 -0.31 -15.41
N ARG A 21 -4.96 -0.25 -14.11
CA ARG A 21 -4.63 -1.31 -13.17
C ARG A 21 -5.79 -1.54 -12.19
N ARG A 22 -5.94 -2.80 -11.78
CA ARG A 22 -6.88 -3.18 -10.71
C ARG A 22 -6.09 -3.54 -9.47
N MET A 23 -6.45 -2.93 -8.34
CA MET A 23 -5.67 -3.08 -7.10
C MET A 23 -5.72 -4.51 -6.55
N ALA A 24 -6.93 -5.02 -6.28
CA ALA A 24 -7.07 -6.31 -5.61
C ALA A 24 -6.59 -7.47 -6.48
N SER A 25 -7.00 -7.54 -7.74
CA SER A 25 -6.71 -8.69 -8.60
C SER A 25 -5.35 -8.64 -9.29
N GLU A 26 -4.88 -7.45 -9.67
CA GLU A 26 -3.65 -7.34 -10.46
C GLU A 26 -2.42 -6.96 -9.63
N ILE A 27 -2.56 -5.95 -8.75
CA ILE A 27 -1.43 -5.41 -8.02
C ILE A 27 -1.14 -6.22 -6.76
N VAL A 28 -2.17 -6.50 -5.99
CA VAL A 28 -2.04 -7.21 -4.72
C VAL A 28 -2.10 -8.71 -4.89
N GLY A 29 -3.14 -9.21 -5.58
CA GLY A 29 -3.35 -10.65 -5.73
C GLY A 29 -3.41 -11.33 -4.37
N ASP A 30 -2.62 -12.36 -4.17
CA ASP A 30 -2.49 -13.09 -2.90
C ASP A 30 -1.26 -12.68 -2.10
N ARG A 31 -0.66 -11.53 -2.43
CA ARG A 31 0.57 -11.08 -1.79
C ARG A 31 0.32 -10.51 -0.40
N ILE A 32 1.38 -10.42 0.36
CA ILE A 32 1.45 -9.52 1.50
C ILE A 32 1.57 -8.10 0.93
N VAL A 33 0.83 -7.16 1.49
CA VAL A 33 0.76 -5.79 0.95
C VAL A 33 1.03 -4.77 2.04
N VAL A 34 1.74 -3.71 1.67
CA VAL A 34 1.89 -2.49 2.48
C VAL A 34 1.32 -1.35 1.66
N ILE A 35 0.31 -0.68 2.21
CA ILE A 35 -0.41 0.39 1.53
C ILE A 35 -0.24 1.68 2.32
N ASP A 36 0.19 2.75 1.64
CA ASP A 36 0.11 4.10 2.21
C ASP A 36 -0.80 4.99 1.36
N PHE A 37 -1.12 6.14 1.89
CA PHE A 37 -2.04 7.10 1.29
C PHE A 37 -1.32 8.44 1.19
N ILE A 38 -1.29 9.01 -0.02
CA ILE A 38 -0.50 10.21 -0.29
C ILE A 38 -1.29 11.20 -1.15
N PHE A 39 -0.83 12.46 -1.16
CA PHE A 39 -1.21 13.42 -2.18
C PHE A 39 0.00 14.28 -2.54
N THR A 40 0.18 14.56 -3.83
CA THR A 40 1.43 15.17 -4.33
C THR A 40 1.62 16.62 -3.89
N SER A 41 0.52 17.32 -3.56
CA SER A 41 0.57 18.68 -3.03
C SER A 41 1.00 18.75 -1.57
N CYS A 42 1.04 17.62 -0.87
CA CYS A 42 1.55 17.55 0.49
C CYS A 42 3.07 17.73 0.47
N THR A 43 3.56 18.80 1.12
CA THR A 43 4.99 19.11 1.13
C THR A 43 5.66 18.82 2.47
N THR A 44 4.91 18.30 3.42
CA THR A 44 5.40 18.07 4.79
C THR A 44 5.49 16.58 5.12
N ILE A 45 4.33 15.94 5.35
CA ILE A 45 4.30 14.58 5.91
C ILE A 45 4.42 13.49 4.85
N CYS A 46 3.80 13.65 3.66
CA CYS A 46 3.78 12.61 2.64
C CYS A 46 5.17 12.27 2.10
N PRO A 47 6.04 13.25 1.80
CA PRO A 47 7.42 12.92 1.41
C PRO A 47 8.17 12.13 2.48
N VAL A 48 7.95 12.45 3.76
CA VAL A 48 8.58 11.73 4.87
C VAL A 48 8.05 10.30 4.96
N THR A 49 6.74 10.12 4.91
CA THR A 49 6.11 8.80 4.96
C THR A 49 6.59 7.92 3.81
N THR A 50 6.62 8.47 2.60
CA THR A 50 7.06 7.71 1.42
C THR A 50 8.55 7.35 1.50
N ALA A 51 9.39 8.26 2.02
CA ALA A 51 10.81 7.98 2.24
C ALA A 51 11.02 6.86 3.27
N LEU A 52 10.21 6.82 4.32
CA LEU A 52 10.26 5.75 5.31
C LEU A 52 9.80 4.42 4.71
N MET A 53 8.80 4.42 3.85
CA MET A 53 8.41 3.22 3.11
C MET A 53 9.52 2.75 2.17
N ALA A 54 10.24 3.66 1.53
CA ALA A 54 11.39 3.31 0.69
C ALA A 54 12.50 2.63 1.51
N GLN A 55 12.71 3.07 2.74
CA GLN A 55 13.64 2.40 3.64
C GLN A 55 13.17 0.98 4.01
N ALA A 56 11.88 0.81 4.25
CA ALA A 56 11.31 -0.52 4.51
C ALA A 56 11.47 -1.43 3.29
N ASP A 57 11.22 -0.90 2.10
CA ASP A 57 11.40 -1.65 0.85
C ASP A 57 12.84 -2.16 0.69
N LYS A 58 13.82 -1.32 1.01
CA LYS A 58 15.23 -1.72 1.00
C LYS A 58 15.52 -2.85 1.99
N ARG A 59 14.95 -2.77 3.19
CA ARG A 59 15.10 -3.81 4.21
C ARG A 59 14.49 -5.15 3.78
N LEU A 60 13.52 -5.09 2.88
CA LEU A 60 12.79 -6.24 2.36
C LEU A 60 13.23 -6.65 0.96
N SER A 61 14.40 -6.18 0.51
CA SER A 61 14.91 -6.42 -0.84
C SER A 61 15.16 -7.90 -1.14
N ASP A 62 15.32 -8.73 -0.12
CA ASP A 62 15.44 -10.18 -0.24
C ASP A 62 14.09 -10.90 -0.45
N VAL A 63 12.98 -10.20 -0.23
CA VAL A 63 11.64 -10.76 -0.40
C VAL A 63 11.22 -10.66 -1.86
N SER A 64 10.71 -11.77 -2.40
CA SER A 64 10.29 -11.82 -3.79
C SER A 64 9.12 -10.88 -4.08
N ALA A 65 9.12 -10.27 -5.25
CA ALA A 65 7.98 -9.49 -5.74
C ALA A 65 6.72 -10.34 -5.92
N ASP A 66 6.85 -11.66 -5.97
CA ASP A 66 5.70 -12.57 -5.99
C ASP A 66 5.03 -12.69 -4.63
N ASP A 67 5.71 -12.31 -3.56
CA ASP A 67 5.22 -12.44 -2.18
C ASP A 67 4.82 -11.12 -1.55
N LEU A 68 5.32 -10.00 -2.04
CA LEU A 68 5.14 -8.68 -1.42
C LEU A 68 4.83 -7.62 -2.48
N ALA A 69 3.83 -6.79 -2.18
CA ALA A 69 3.50 -5.60 -2.97
C ALA A 69 3.47 -4.37 -2.06
N LEU A 70 4.12 -3.29 -2.50
CA LEU A 70 3.95 -1.97 -1.91
C LEU A 70 3.07 -1.15 -2.85
N VAL A 71 2.14 -0.39 -2.28
CA VAL A 71 1.18 0.41 -3.04
C VAL A 71 0.97 1.74 -2.34
N SER A 72 1.04 2.83 -3.10
CA SER A 72 0.65 4.16 -2.62
C SER A 72 -0.61 4.60 -3.35
N VAL A 73 -1.62 5.05 -2.61
CA VAL A 73 -2.92 5.43 -3.15
C VAL A 73 -3.13 6.92 -2.98
N SER A 74 -3.47 7.61 -4.07
CA SER A 74 -3.76 9.04 -4.03
C SER A 74 -5.07 9.30 -3.29
N ILE A 75 -5.05 10.29 -2.39
CA ILE A 75 -6.25 10.79 -1.71
C ILE A 75 -6.76 12.10 -2.34
N ASP A 76 -6.09 12.60 -3.37
CA ASP A 76 -6.46 13.82 -4.09
C ASP A 76 -6.37 13.60 -5.61
N PRO A 77 -7.24 12.75 -6.17
CA PRO A 77 -7.12 12.34 -7.57
C PRO A 77 -7.34 13.47 -8.56
N ASN A 78 -8.04 14.54 -8.18
CA ASN A 78 -8.22 15.70 -9.07
C ASN A 78 -6.90 16.43 -9.34
N THR A 79 -5.96 16.38 -8.41
CA THR A 79 -4.64 17.01 -8.54
C THR A 79 -3.59 16.00 -8.99
N ASP A 80 -3.68 14.78 -8.50
CA ASP A 80 -2.65 13.74 -8.67
C ASP A 80 -2.85 12.99 -9.98
N THR A 81 -2.25 13.52 -11.04
CA THR A 81 -2.17 12.84 -12.34
C THR A 81 -1.06 11.79 -12.33
N PRO A 82 -1.05 10.82 -13.27
CA PRO A 82 0.07 9.90 -13.40
C PRO A 82 1.42 10.59 -13.50
N ALA A 83 1.51 11.71 -14.24
CA ALA A 83 2.76 12.47 -14.37
C ALA A 83 3.24 13.03 -13.02
N ARG A 84 2.33 13.55 -12.21
CA ARG A 84 2.65 14.07 -10.87
C ARG A 84 3.09 12.94 -9.94
N LEU A 85 2.45 11.77 -10.04
CA LEU A 85 2.82 10.60 -9.25
C LEU A 85 4.21 10.09 -9.64
N THR A 86 4.53 10.07 -10.93
CA THR A 86 5.87 9.71 -11.42
C THR A 86 6.94 10.61 -10.81
N GLU A 87 6.70 11.91 -10.82
CA GLU A 87 7.63 12.89 -10.26
C GLU A 87 7.78 12.73 -8.75
N PHE A 88 6.67 12.53 -8.04
CA PHE A 88 6.66 12.31 -6.59
C PHE A 88 7.45 11.03 -6.24
N ALA A 89 7.19 9.94 -6.94
CA ALA A 89 7.89 8.67 -6.72
C ALA A 89 9.39 8.80 -6.94
N ALA A 90 9.79 9.51 -7.99
CA ALA A 90 11.22 9.73 -8.30
C ALA A 90 11.94 10.50 -7.20
N ARG A 91 11.30 11.54 -6.65
CA ARG A 91 11.89 12.32 -5.54
C ARG A 91 12.04 11.49 -4.28
N ALA A 92 11.09 10.61 -4.00
CA ALA A 92 11.12 9.74 -2.83
C ALA A 92 11.96 8.47 -3.04
N LYS A 93 12.47 8.24 -4.24
CA LYS A 93 13.18 7.02 -4.64
C LYS A 93 12.31 5.78 -4.43
N ALA A 94 11.02 5.92 -4.72
CA ALA A 94 10.04 4.85 -4.60
C ALA A 94 9.86 4.18 -5.96
N ASP A 95 9.98 2.87 -6.02
CA ASP A 95 9.89 2.09 -7.25
C ASP A 95 8.71 1.11 -7.26
N TRP A 96 7.70 1.38 -6.46
CA TRP A 96 6.47 0.57 -6.41
C TRP A 96 5.31 1.30 -7.11
N THR A 97 4.13 0.68 -7.13
CA THR A 97 2.94 1.20 -7.80
C THR A 97 2.30 2.34 -7.01
N PHE A 98 2.04 3.45 -7.70
CA PHE A 98 1.26 4.58 -7.22
C PHE A 98 -0.03 4.63 -8.02
N LEU A 99 -1.18 4.77 -7.34
CA LEU A 99 -2.49 4.70 -7.97
C LEU A 99 -3.25 6.01 -7.86
N THR A 100 -3.88 6.40 -8.96
CA THR A 100 -4.84 7.49 -9.05
C THR A 100 -5.99 7.07 -9.96
N GLY A 101 -6.95 7.94 -10.22
CA GLY A 101 -8.06 7.64 -11.10
C GLY A 101 -9.15 8.68 -11.03
N GLN A 102 -10.33 8.34 -11.53
CA GLN A 102 -11.50 9.20 -11.42
C GLN A 102 -11.87 9.40 -9.95
N LYS A 103 -12.24 10.62 -9.60
CA LYS A 103 -12.51 10.99 -8.20
C LYS A 103 -13.51 10.04 -7.54
N ARG A 104 -14.61 9.73 -8.20
CA ARG A 104 -15.64 8.84 -7.65
C ARG A 104 -15.09 7.45 -7.34
N ILE A 105 -14.31 6.90 -8.26
CA ILE A 105 -13.70 5.57 -8.09
C ILE A 105 -12.70 5.59 -6.94
N MET A 106 -11.88 6.62 -6.87
CA MET A 106 -10.88 6.75 -5.81
C MET A 106 -11.53 6.99 -4.44
N ASP A 107 -12.56 7.82 -4.37
CA ASP A 107 -13.29 8.06 -3.12
C ASP A 107 -13.94 6.76 -2.61
N ASP A 108 -14.57 5.99 -3.48
CA ASP A 108 -15.16 4.69 -3.10
C ASP A 108 -14.09 3.71 -2.61
N ALA A 109 -12.93 3.71 -3.25
CA ALA A 109 -11.80 2.88 -2.84
C ALA A 109 -11.29 3.26 -1.45
N LEU A 110 -11.17 4.56 -1.18
CA LEU A 110 -10.73 5.06 0.12
C LEU A 110 -11.73 4.74 1.22
N VAL A 111 -13.03 4.83 0.93
CA VAL A 111 -14.09 4.42 1.86
C VAL A 111 -13.97 2.92 2.18
N ALA A 112 -13.76 2.10 1.16
CA ALA A 112 -13.63 0.64 1.33
C ALA A 112 -12.45 0.27 2.22
N MET A 113 -11.37 1.07 2.17
CA MET A 113 -10.18 0.87 3.00
C MET A 113 -10.22 1.66 4.32
N ASP A 114 -11.32 2.38 4.58
CA ASP A 114 -11.49 3.27 5.74
C ASP A 114 -10.37 4.32 5.82
N ALA A 115 -10.05 4.91 4.68
CA ALA A 115 -9.00 5.92 4.54
C ALA A 115 -9.52 7.22 3.92
N TYR A 116 -10.83 7.36 3.77
CA TYR A 116 -11.43 8.55 3.16
C TYR A 116 -11.39 9.75 4.10
N SER A 117 -11.05 10.91 3.55
CA SER A 117 -11.14 12.22 4.22
C SER A 117 -11.69 13.22 3.21
N THR A 118 -12.64 14.07 3.63
CA THR A 118 -13.20 15.13 2.76
C THR A 118 -12.15 16.14 2.32
N ASN A 119 -11.17 16.40 3.17
CA ASN A 119 -10.07 17.31 2.89
C ASN A 119 -8.75 16.55 2.99
N PRO A 120 -7.96 16.43 1.89
CA PRO A 120 -6.68 15.74 1.95
C PRO A 120 -5.74 16.24 3.06
N GLU A 121 -5.78 17.54 3.37
CA GLU A 121 -4.93 18.12 4.41
C GLU A 121 -5.26 17.62 5.82
N ASP A 122 -6.47 17.11 6.04
CA ASP A 122 -6.91 16.55 7.31
C ASP A 122 -6.59 15.06 7.44
N HIS A 123 -5.98 14.46 6.43
CA HIS A 123 -5.65 13.04 6.43
C HIS A 123 -4.49 12.76 7.39
N ALA A 124 -4.76 11.97 8.43
CA ALA A 124 -3.71 11.53 9.35
C ALA A 124 -2.82 10.47 8.68
N PRO A 125 -1.50 10.48 8.94
CA PRO A 125 -0.63 9.42 8.43
C PRO A 125 -1.10 8.05 8.89
N MET A 126 -1.23 7.12 7.96
CA MET A 126 -1.65 5.76 8.25
C MET A 126 -1.15 4.84 7.16
N ILE A 127 -0.75 3.64 7.54
CA ILE A 127 -0.47 2.56 6.60
C ILE A 127 -1.32 1.33 6.93
N ILE A 128 -1.55 0.51 5.93
CA ILE A 128 -2.19 -0.80 6.08
C ILE A 128 -1.17 -1.85 5.72
N ILE A 129 -1.02 -2.85 6.56
CA ILE A 129 -0.15 -4.01 6.29
C ILE A 129 -0.99 -5.26 6.45
N GLY A 130 -0.92 -6.17 5.50
CA GLY A 130 -1.66 -7.40 5.63
C GLY A 130 -1.33 -8.45 4.61
N ASP A 131 -1.94 -9.61 4.80
CA ASP A 131 -1.85 -10.75 3.90
C ASP A 131 -3.18 -10.89 3.16
N ALA A 132 -3.17 -10.61 1.86
CA ALA A 132 -4.37 -10.66 1.04
C ALA A 132 -4.94 -12.08 0.93
N SER A 133 -4.10 -13.10 1.04
CA SER A 133 -4.55 -14.49 0.95
C SER A 133 -5.37 -14.93 2.15
N THR A 134 -5.17 -14.31 3.32
CA THR A 134 -5.89 -14.65 4.56
C THR A 134 -6.88 -13.57 5.00
N GLY A 135 -6.76 -12.36 4.45
CA GLY A 135 -7.56 -11.21 4.89
C GLY A 135 -7.12 -10.65 6.23
N ASN A 136 -5.93 -10.98 6.70
CA ASN A 136 -5.40 -10.52 7.98
C ASN A 136 -4.67 -9.20 7.80
N TYR A 137 -5.32 -8.09 8.18
CA TYR A 137 -4.78 -6.74 8.03
C TYR A 137 -4.66 -6.02 9.37
N VAL A 138 -3.68 -5.12 9.46
CA VAL A 138 -3.54 -4.17 10.57
C VAL A 138 -3.41 -2.76 10.02
N ARG A 139 -3.89 -1.78 10.80
CA ARG A 139 -3.65 -0.35 10.56
C ARG A 139 -2.60 0.15 11.53
N VAL A 140 -1.68 0.94 11.01
CA VAL A 140 -0.64 1.60 11.80
C VAL A 140 -0.77 3.10 11.59
N PHE A 141 -1.09 3.82 12.66
CA PHE A 141 -1.26 5.27 12.63
C PHE A 141 0.06 5.97 12.97
N GLY A 142 0.24 7.15 12.42
CA GLY A 142 1.44 7.95 12.61
C GLY A 142 2.51 7.63 11.57
N LEU A 143 3.71 8.15 11.80
CA LEU A 143 4.84 7.91 10.90
C LEU A 143 5.28 6.44 10.99
N PRO A 144 5.41 5.75 9.85
CA PRO A 144 5.80 4.36 9.87
C PRO A 144 7.29 4.19 10.24
N ASP A 145 7.57 3.20 11.08
CA ASP A 145 8.94 2.78 11.37
C ASP A 145 9.35 1.69 10.36
N PRO A 146 10.40 1.90 9.56
CA PRO A 146 10.84 0.90 8.60
C PRO A 146 11.15 -0.47 9.22
N ALA A 147 11.72 -0.49 10.42
CA ALA A 147 12.00 -1.74 11.13
C ALA A 147 10.73 -2.46 11.55
N MET A 148 9.70 -1.73 11.95
CA MET A 148 8.40 -2.30 12.31
C MET A 148 7.70 -2.86 11.08
N ILE A 149 7.72 -2.16 9.95
CA ILE A 149 7.16 -2.65 8.69
C ILE A 149 7.84 -3.97 8.30
N GLU A 150 9.16 -4.00 8.34
CA GLU A 150 9.94 -5.19 8.05
C GLU A 150 9.54 -6.36 8.95
N THR A 151 9.49 -6.13 10.26
CA THR A 151 9.13 -7.15 11.24
C THR A 151 7.72 -7.71 10.97
N ARG A 152 6.77 -6.84 10.69
CA ARG A 152 5.39 -7.27 10.42
C ARG A 152 5.30 -8.09 9.14
N VAL A 153 5.95 -7.65 8.07
CA VAL A 153 5.95 -8.38 6.79
C VAL A 153 6.61 -9.76 6.96
N ARG A 154 7.76 -9.83 7.62
CA ARG A 154 8.45 -11.09 7.84
C ARG A 154 7.63 -12.05 8.72
N HIS A 155 6.92 -11.52 9.70
CA HIS A 155 6.01 -12.32 10.51
C HIS A 155 4.89 -12.95 9.66
N LEU A 156 4.28 -12.17 8.77
CA LEU A 156 3.27 -12.69 7.86
C LEU A 156 3.82 -13.74 6.90
N LEU A 157 5.04 -13.55 6.42
CA LEU A 157 5.73 -14.54 5.59
C LEU A 157 5.99 -15.84 6.35
N GLU A 158 6.40 -15.75 7.62
CA GLU A 158 6.59 -16.93 8.48
C GLU A 158 5.30 -17.69 8.67
N MET A 159 4.19 -16.98 8.90
CA MET A 159 2.87 -17.62 9.06
C MET A 159 2.46 -18.38 7.79
N ARG A 160 2.72 -17.82 6.61
CA ARG A 160 2.51 -18.51 5.34
C ARG A 160 3.36 -19.77 5.23
N SER A 161 4.64 -19.66 5.54
CA SER A 161 5.57 -20.78 5.47
C SER A 161 5.16 -21.93 6.39
N LYS A 162 4.70 -21.61 7.59
CA LYS A 162 4.19 -22.62 8.55
C LYS A 162 2.92 -23.29 8.03
N ALA A 163 1.99 -22.52 7.44
CA ALA A 163 0.77 -23.07 6.86
C ALA A 163 1.10 -24.00 5.68
N ASP A 164 1.99 -23.58 4.78
CA ASP A 164 2.43 -24.39 3.64
C ASP A 164 3.20 -25.63 4.12
N GLY A 165 4.07 -25.49 5.10
CA GLY A 165 4.79 -26.60 5.72
C GLY A 165 3.84 -27.59 6.36
N GLY A 166 2.80 -27.12 7.04
CA GLY A 166 1.75 -27.96 7.60
C GLY A 166 0.99 -28.75 6.53
N HIS A 167 0.70 -28.12 5.40
CA HIS A 167 0.05 -28.79 4.27
C HIS A 167 0.96 -29.82 3.62
N SER A 168 2.24 -29.55 3.47
CA SER A 168 3.16 -30.49 2.83
C SER A 168 3.41 -31.75 3.67
N HIS A 169 3.16 -31.71 4.98
CA HIS A 169 3.29 -32.89 5.85
C HIS A 169 2.11 -33.85 5.75
N HIS A 170 1.04 -33.50 5.06
CA HIS A 170 -0.16 -34.34 4.90
C HIS A 170 -0.15 -35.15 3.61
N HIS A 171 0.92 -35.13 2.89
CA HIS A 171 1.07 -35.92 1.65
C HIS A 171 1.63 -37.32 1.90
#